data_9fcdbfe6483dcffa2505bfd3812ece3e
#
_entry.id   9fcdbfe6483dcffa2505bfd3812ece3e
#
_cell.length_a   1.000
_cell.length_b   1.000
_cell.length_c   1.000
_cell.angle_alpha   90.00
_cell.angle_beta   90.00
_cell.angle_gamma   90.00
#
_symmetry.space_group_name_H-M   'P 1'
#
loop_
_entity.id
_entity.type
_entity.pdbx_description
1 polymer ?
#
loop_
_entity_poly.entity_id
_entity_poly.type
_entity_poly.pdbx_seq_one_letter_code
_entity_poly.pdbx_strand_id
1 'polypeptide(L)'
;MNRVYHIFIALTLLLMSGCQSADTKIGGESVGVEPIVKSDTIRLMFGGDLMQHIPQVRAAQTSDGGFDYSGSFEYVAPMFREADVAVINLETTLTTTGVYSGYPCFASPVELAEAMGDMGIDIALLANNHCLDGGAVGLT
;
A
#
# COMPACT_ATOMS: atom_id res chain seq x y z
N MET A 1 -28.21 25.93 12.90
CA MET A 1 -27.03 25.11 12.65
C MET A 1 -26.39 24.47 13.89
N ASN A 2 -27.04 24.49 15.08
CA ASN A 2 -26.41 24.08 16.34
C ASN A 2 -26.96 22.79 17.01
N ARG A 3 -27.88 22.07 16.35
CA ARG A 3 -28.43 20.83 16.94
C ARG A 3 -27.69 19.55 16.58
N VAL A 4 -26.92 19.53 15.52
CA VAL A 4 -26.21 18.36 15.05
C VAL A 4 -24.93 18.09 15.87
N TYR A 5 -24.27 19.16 16.32
CA TYR A 5 -23.04 19.03 17.11
C TYR A 5 -23.25 18.48 18.53
N HIS A 6 -24.44 18.72 19.13
CA HIS A 6 -24.74 18.21 20.47
C HIS A 6 -25.02 16.70 20.50
N ILE A 7 -25.47 16.13 19.39
CA ILE A 7 -25.73 14.68 19.29
C ILE A 7 -24.41 13.90 19.15
N PHE A 8 -23.41 14.44 18.45
CA PHE A 8 -22.10 13.80 18.32
C PHE A 8 -21.28 13.85 19.62
N ILE A 9 -21.37 14.92 20.41
CA ILE A 9 -20.68 15.03 21.70
C ILE A 9 -21.32 14.10 22.74
N ALA A 10 -22.64 13.94 22.74
CA ALA A 10 -23.33 13.00 23.62
C ALA A 10 -23.02 11.53 23.33
N LEU A 11 -22.83 11.18 22.05
CA LEU A 11 -22.53 9.80 21.66
C LEU A 11 -21.08 9.40 21.96
N THR A 12 -20.13 10.33 21.87
CA THR A 12 -18.72 10.08 22.23
C THR A 12 -18.50 9.96 23.73
N LEU A 13 -19.30 10.63 24.57
CA LEU A 13 -19.22 10.50 26.03
C LEU A 13 -19.84 9.20 26.56
N LEU A 14 -20.76 8.56 25.83
CA LEU A 14 -21.39 7.30 26.25
C LEU A 14 -20.48 6.09 26.00
N LEU A 15 -19.44 6.20 25.20
CA LEU A 15 -18.52 5.08 24.90
C LEU A 15 -17.33 4.97 25.88
N MET A 16 -17.19 5.90 26.82
CA MET A 16 -16.10 5.92 27.81
C MET A 16 -16.50 5.40 29.20
N SER A 17 -17.74 4.88 29.39
CA SER A 17 -18.26 4.42 30.68
C SER A 17 -18.38 2.90 30.78
N GLY A 18 -17.33 2.15 30.51
CA GLY A 18 -17.42 0.70 30.53
C GLY A 18 -16.13 -0.05 30.78
N CYS A 19 -15.44 0.28 31.87
CA CYS A 19 -14.46 -0.66 32.43
C CYS A 19 -14.28 -0.35 33.93
N GLN A 20 -15.24 -0.80 34.75
CA GLN A 20 -15.01 -0.93 36.19
C GLN A 20 -14.70 -2.41 36.48
N SER A 21 -13.46 -2.65 36.84
CA SER A 21 -13.00 -3.94 37.37
C SER A 21 -13.64 -4.15 38.75
N ALA A 22 -14.39 -5.22 38.89
CA ALA A 22 -14.87 -5.67 40.19
C ALA A 22 -13.73 -6.39 40.92
N ASP A 23 -13.14 -5.73 41.92
CA ASP A 23 -12.19 -6.38 42.86
C ASP A 23 -12.93 -7.33 43.78
N THR A 24 -12.88 -8.62 43.50
CA THR A 24 -13.29 -9.67 44.46
C THR A 24 -12.03 -10.13 45.21
N LYS A 25 -11.86 -9.64 46.44
CA LYS A 25 -10.81 -10.15 47.35
C LYS A 25 -11.26 -11.54 47.89
N ILE A 26 -10.67 -12.58 47.39
CA ILE A 26 -10.65 -13.90 48.00
C ILE A 26 -9.17 -14.14 48.37
N GLY A 27 -8.90 -14.33 49.71
CA GLY A 27 -7.57 -14.55 50.20
C GLY A 27 -7.06 -15.93 49.74
N GLY A 28 -5.99 -15.88 48.98
CA GLY A 28 -5.19 -17.01 48.53
C GLY A 28 -3.97 -16.41 47.85
N GLU A 29 -2.79 -16.86 48.16
CA GLU A 29 -1.52 -16.41 47.52
C GLU A 29 -1.71 -16.46 45.98
N SER A 30 -1.78 -15.29 45.38
CA SER A 30 -1.82 -15.18 43.95
C SER A 30 -0.42 -15.45 43.40
N VAL A 31 -0.20 -16.64 42.87
CA VAL A 31 0.85 -16.85 41.88
C VAL A 31 0.49 -15.94 40.71
N GLY A 32 1.15 -14.80 40.63
CA GLY A 32 0.97 -13.84 39.53
C GLY A 32 1.40 -14.49 38.23
N VAL A 33 0.44 -15.11 37.55
CA VAL A 33 0.58 -15.44 36.13
C VAL A 33 0.34 -14.12 35.40
N GLU A 34 1.42 -13.42 35.08
CA GLU A 34 1.33 -12.31 34.12
C GLU A 34 0.63 -12.84 32.87
N PRO A 35 -0.43 -12.17 32.41
CA PRO A 35 -1.05 -12.57 31.17
C PRO A 35 0.00 -12.43 30.06
N ILE A 36 0.36 -13.53 29.41
CA ILE A 36 1.18 -13.51 28.21
C ILE A 36 0.32 -12.81 27.16
N VAL A 37 0.47 -11.49 27.04
CA VAL A 37 -0.11 -10.72 25.92
C VAL A 37 0.67 -11.13 24.69
N LYS A 38 0.15 -12.12 23.97
CA LYS A 38 0.65 -12.46 22.64
C LYS A 38 0.25 -11.33 21.71
N SER A 39 1.17 -10.40 21.46
CA SER A 39 0.97 -9.36 20.46
C SER A 39 1.42 -9.92 19.10
N ASP A 40 0.50 -10.02 18.15
CA ASP A 40 0.83 -10.25 16.75
C ASP A 40 1.09 -8.88 16.11
N THR A 41 2.26 -8.70 15.53
CA THR A 41 2.64 -7.47 14.82
C THR A 41 2.63 -7.74 13.33
N ILE A 42 1.95 -6.88 12.56
CA ILE A 42 1.95 -6.88 11.10
C ILE A 42 2.76 -5.68 10.64
N ARG A 43 3.71 -5.91 9.77
CA ARG A 43 4.52 -4.87 9.13
C ARG A 43 3.89 -4.48 7.80
N LEU A 44 3.39 -3.25 7.72
CA LEU A 44 2.86 -2.67 6.48
C LEU A 44 3.90 -1.72 5.88
N MET A 45 4.13 -1.85 4.56
CA MET A 45 4.98 -0.94 3.80
C MET A 45 4.11 -0.20 2.79
N PHE A 46 4.23 1.12 2.77
CA PHE A 46 3.58 1.96 1.78
C PHE A 46 4.64 2.68 0.97
N GLY A 47 4.64 2.45 -0.35
CA GLY A 47 5.38 3.26 -1.31
C GLY A 47 4.54 4.46 -1.76
N GLY A 48 5.20 5.42 -2.40
CA GLY A 48 4.53 6.53 -3.08
C GLY A 48 4.11 6.14 -4.50
N ASP A 49 4.19 7.13 -5.40
CA ASP A 49 3.78 6.99 -6.79
C ASP A 49 4.83 6.23 -7.60
N LEU A 50 4.42 5.12 -8.20
CA LEU A 50 5.18 4.45 -9.23
C LEU A 50 4.66 4.93 -10.58
N MET A 51 5.37 5.91 -11.14
CA MET A 51 5.13 6.42 -12.48
C MET A 51 6.41 6.34 -13.29
N GLN A 52 6.29 6.40 -14.62
CA GLN A 52 7.45 6.33 -15.48
C GLN A 52 7.44 7.44 -16.54
N HIS A 53 8.51 8.18 -16.60
CA HIS A 53 8.83 9.00 -17.74
C HIS A 53 9.69 8.22 -18.76
N ILE A 54 9.75 8.70 -19.98
CA ILE A 54 10.49 8.04 -21.07
C ILE A 54 11.96 7.72 -20.72
N PRO A 55 12.72 8.53 -19.95
CA PRO A 55 14.07 8.14 -19.55
C PRO A 55 14.12 6.85 -18.73
N GLN A 56 13.15 6.62 -17.82
CA GLN A 56 13.09 5.38 -17.02
C GLN A 56 12.72 4.18 -17.88
N VAL A 57 11.74 4.32 -18.80
CA VAL A 57 11.39 3.28 -19.76
C VAL A 57 12.60 2.88 -20.62
N ARG A 58 13.36 3.87 -21.11
CA ARG A 58 14.59 3.61 -21.88
C ARG A 58 15.70 2.96 -21.07
N ALA A 59 15.82 3.31 -19.79
CA ALA A 59 16.82 2.74 -18.91
C ALA A 59 16.56 1.25 -18.62
N ALA A 60 15.29 0.82 -18.65
CA ALA A 60 14.89 -0.57 -18.48
C ALA A 60 14.95 -1.37 -19.78
N GLN A 61 15.08 -0.74 -20.94
CA GLN A 61 15.06 -1.42 -22.23
C GLN A 61 16.29 -2.31 -22.41
N THR A 62 16.07 -3.56 -22.78
CA THR A 62 17.13 -4.56 -23.05
C THR A 62 17.51 -4.60 -24.53
N SER A 63 18.65 -5.17 -24.85
CA SER A 63 19.19 -5.24 -26.21
C SER A 63 18.36 -6.10 -27.18
N ASP A 64 17.52 -7.00 -26.65
CA ASP A 64 16.59 -7.85 -27.41
C ASP A 64 15.21 -7.21 -27.59
N GLY A 65 15.01 -5.99 -27.06
CA GLY A 65 13.79 -5.22 -27.21
C GLY A 65 12.76 -5.42 -26.10
N GLY A 66 13.08 -6.21 -25.06
CA GLY A 66 12.29 -6.34 -23.83
C GLY A 66 12.60 -5.25 -22.82
N PHE A 67 12.14 -5.46 -21.56
CA PHE A 67 12.38 -4.54 -20.45
C PHE A 67 12.79 -5.30 -19.20
N ASP A 68 13.82 -4.79 -18.51
CA ASP A 68 14.30 -5.28 -17.22
C ASP A 68 14.37 -4.10 -16.24
N TYR A 69 13.52 -4.13 -15.22
CA TYR A 69 13.44 -3.10 -14.19
C TYR A 69 14.23 -3.46 -12.92
N SER A 70 14.91 -4.60 -12.89
CA SER A 70 15.62 -5.10 -11.69
C SER A 70 16.60 -4.06 -11.13
N GLY A 71 17.37 -3.40 -12.01
CA GLY A 71 18.29 -2.35 -11.62
C GLY A 71 17.62 -1.08 -11.10
N SER A 72 16.37 -0.80 -11.53
CA SER A 72 15.63 0.38 -11.07
C SER A 72 15.16 0.23 -9.63
N PHE A 73 14.92 -0.99 -9.17
CA PHE A 73 14.35 -1.28 -7.85
C PHE A 73 15.34 -1.97 -6.90
N GLU A 74 16.57 -2.20 -7.31
CA GLU A 74 17.60 -2.95 -6.56
C GLU A 74 17.70 -2.53 -5.09
N TYR A 75 17.69 -1.23 -4.81
CA TYR A 75 17.89 -0.69 -3.47
C TYR A 75 16.63 -0.66 -2.62
N VAL A 76 15.45 -0.62 -3.21
CA VAL A 76 14.19 -0.51 -2.48
C VAL A 76 13.45 -1.85 -2.34
N ALA A 77 13.65 -2.79 -3.26
CA ALA A 77 13.01 -4.09 -3.24
C ALA A 77 13.20 -4.86 -1.93
N PRO A 78 14.40 -4.89 -1.29
CA PRO A 78 14.56 -5.57 -0.01
C PRO A 78 13.62 -5.04 1.08
N MET A 79 13.36 -3.72 1.09
CA MET A 79 12.47 -3.09 2.09
C MET A 79 11.02 -3.53 1.91
N PHE A 80 10.54 -3.62 0.67
CA PHE A 80 9.19 -4.10 0.37
C PHE A 80 9.02 -5.58 0.69
N ARG A 81 10.02 -6.42 0.34
CA ARG A 81 10.01 -7.87 0.63
C ARG A 81 10.03 -8.23 2.11
N GLU A 82 10.49 -7.33 2.97
CA GLU A 82 10.49 -7.53 4.43
C GLU A 82 9.13 -7.21 5.07
N ALA A 83 8.19 -6.60 4.35
CA ALA A 83 6.86 -6.32 4.83
C ALA A 83 5.95 -7.55 4.78
N ASP A 84 4.96 -7.62 5.67
CA ASP A 84 3.89 -8.61 5.60
C ASP A 84 2.85 -8.24 4.53
N VAL A 85 2.69 -6.92 4.27
CA VAL A 85 1.88 -6.38 3.17
C VAL A 85 2.55 -5.11 2.64
N ALA A 86 2.81 -5.07 1.34
CA ALA A 86 3.40 -3.95 0.63
C ALA A 86 2.40 -3.33 -0.36
N VAL A 87 2.23 -2.03 -0.28
CA VAL A 87 1.26 -1.25 -1.06
C VAL A 87 1.94 -0.12 -1.80
N ILE A 88 1.58 0.09 -3.07
CA ILE A 88 2.10 1.18 -3.90
C ILE A 88 0.98 1.86 -4.69
N ASN A 89 1.14 3.14 -5.05
CA ASN A 89 0.28 3.81 -6.02
C ASN A 89 0.87 3.61 -7.43
N LEU A 90 0.21 2.82 -8.29
CA LEU A 90 0.61 2.68 -9.69
C LEU A 90 0.01 3.83 -10.50
N GLU A 91 0.82 4.86 -10.74
CA GLU A 91 0.40 6.10 -11.37
C GLU A 91 0.80 6.16 -12.86
N THR A 92 0.56 5.06 -13.56
CA THR A 92 0.73 4.92 -15.00
C THR A 92 -0.22 3.84 -15.52
N THR A 93 -0.64 3.92 -16.77
CA THR A 93 -1.28 2.79 -17.44
C THR A 93 -0.24 1.83 -18.00
N LEU A 94 -0.54 0.54 -18.01
CA LEU A 94 0.29 -0.47 -18.63
C LEU A 94 -0.20 -0.76 -20.06
N THR A 95 0.72 -1.01 -20.98
CA THR A 95 0.35 -1.25 -22.39
C THR A 95 1.26 -2.28 -23.06
N THR A 96 0.65 -3.08 -23.93
CA THR A 96 1.33 -4.03 -24.83
C THR A 96 1.50 -3.48 -26.24
N THR A 97 1.09 -2.24 -26.52
CA THR A 97 1.11 -1.67 -27.87
C THR A 97 2.51 -1.34 -28.39
N GLY A 98 3.51 -1.32 -27.50
CA GLY A 98 4.87 -0.88 -27.83
C GLY A 98 5.00 0.65 -27.95
N VAL A 99 3.93 1.41 -27.68
CA VAL A 99 3.95 2.88 -27.66
C VAL A 99 3.91 3.34 -26.21
N TYR A 100 5.02 3.86 -25.75
CA TYR A 100 5.19 4.32 -24.37
C TYR A 100 5.29 5.84 -24.31
N SER A 101 4.78 6.42 -23.22
CA SER A 101 4.76 7.88 -23.02
C SER A 101 4.95 8.24 -21.54
N GLY A 102 5.48 9.44 -21.33
CA GLY A 102 5.51 10.10 -20.02
C GLY A 102 4.45 11.20 -19.96
N TYR A 103 4.68 12.19 -19.06
CA TYR A 103 3.77 13.33 -18.92
C TYR A 103 3.41 13.95 -20.29
N PRO A 104 2.13 14.35 -20.53
CA PRO A 104 1.00 14.38 -19.59
C PRO A 104 0.15 13.11 -19.50
N CYS A 105 0.36 12.11 -20.36
CA CYS A 105 -0.39 10.86 -20.39
C CYS A 105 0.59 9.68 -20.33
N PHE A 106 0.59 8.96 -19.23
CA PHE A 106 1.56 7.89 -18.99
C PHE A 106 1.13 6.55 -19.61
N ALA A 107 2.07 5.92 -20.29
CA ALA A 107 1.92 4.55 -20.79
C ALA A 107 3.26 3.82 -20.64
N SER A 108 3.26 2.76 -19.86
CA SER A 108 4.44 1.98 -19.49
C SER A 108 4.37 0.56 -20.02
N PRO A 109 5.52 -0.12 -20.23
CA PRO A 109 5.57 -1.54 -20.54
C PRO A 109 4.89 -2.39 -19.47
N VAL A 110 4.24 -3.48 -19.87
CA VAL A 110 3.57 -4.42 -18.94
C VAL A 110 4.56 -5.15 -18.03
N GLU A 111 5.81 -5.26 -18.42
CA GLU A 111 6.90 -5.83 -17.64
C GLU A 111 7.14 -5.08 -16.32
N LEU A 112 6.66 -3.84 -16.22
CA LEU A 112 6.63 -3.12 -14.95
C LEU A 112 5.78 -3.83 -13.90
N ALA A 113 4.67 -4.50 -14.30
CA ALA A 113 3.85 -5.27 -13.37
C ALA A 113 4.59 -6.50 -12.83
N GLU A 114 5.37 -7.17 -13.66
CA GLU A 114 6.23 -8.30 -13.25
C GLU A 114 7.27 -7.81 -12.25
N ALA A 115 7.93 -6.69 -12.56
CA ALA A 115 8.91 -6.07 -11.67
C ALA A 115 8.33 -5.64 -10.32
N MET A 116 7.07 -5.17 -10.27
CA MET A 116 6.38 -4.90 -9.00
C MET A 116 6.21 -6.18 -8.17
N GLY A 117 5.80 -7.29 -8.80
CA GLY A 117 5.73 -8.60 -8.14
C GLY A 117 7.08 -9.04 -7.60
N ASP A 118 8.13 -8.94 -8.40
CA ASP A 118 9.50 -9.27 -8.02
C ASP A 118 10.03 -8.37 -6.90
N MET A 119 9.59 -7.13 -6.84
CA MET A 119 9.90 -6.18 -5.77
C MET A 119 9.18 -6.52 -4.46
N GLY A 120 8.14 -7.37 -4.49
CA GLY A 120 7.37 -7.77 -3.32
C GLY A 120 6.15 -6.89 -3.06
N ILE A 121 5.60 -6.26 -4.09
CA ILE A 121 4.35 -5.49 -3.98
C ILE A 121 3.15 -6.44 -3.99
N ASP A 122 2.31 -6.36 -2.96
CA ASP A 122 1.08 -7.15 -2.84
C ASP A 122 -0.14 -6.41 -3.40
N ILE A 123 -0.15 -5.08 -3.28
CA ILE A 123 -1.30 -4.25 -3.67
C ILE A 123 -0.83 -3.04 -4.47
N ALA A 124 -1.32 -2.91 -5.70
CA ALA A 124 -1.17 -1.72 -6.52
C ALA A 124 -2.48 -0.91 -6.53
N LEU A 125 -2.45 0.31 -6.01
CA LEU A 125 -3.58 1.22 -6.04
C LEU A 125 -3.65 1.90 -7.41
N LEU A 126 -4.83 1.91 -8.01
CA LEU A 126 -5.09 2.52 -9.33
C LEU A 126 -5.95 3.78 -9.25
N ALA A 127 -6.40 4.17 -8.05
CA ALA A 127 -7.28 5.32 -7.84
C ALA A 127 -6.49 6.64 -7.84
N ASN A 128 -6.01 7.06 -9.01
CA ASN A 128 -5.26 8.30 -9.23
C ASN A 128 -5.72 8.99 -10.53
N ASN A 129 -5.18 10.19 -10.80
CA ASN A 129 -5.55 10.99 -11.97
C ASN A 129 -5.01 10.43 -13.31
N HIS A 130 -4.08 9.47 -13.28
CA HIS A 130 -3.48 8.84 -14.47
C HIS A 130 -4.06 7.44 -14.79
N CYS A 131 -5.00 6.96 -13.98
CA CYS A 131 -5.58 5.62 -14.17
C CYS A 131 -6.32 5.44 -15.52
N LEU A 132 -6.73 6.53 -16.18
CA LEU A 132 -7.41 6.52 -17.46
C LEU A 132 -6.58 7.10 -18.62
N ASP A 133 -5.28 7.28 -18.48
CA ASP A 133 -4.42 7.81 -19.55
C ASP A 133 -4.44 6.91 -20.80
N GLY A 134 -4.59 5.60 -20.63
CA GLY A 134 -4.82 4.63 -21.72
C GLY A 134 -6.30 4.46 -22.11
N GLY A 135 -7.20 5.31 -21.61
CA GLY A 135 -8.65 5.15 -21.76
C GLY A 135 -9.19 3.90 -21.04
N ALA A 136 -10.42 3.52 -21.34
CA ALA A 136 -11.04 2.33 -20.72
C ALA A 136 -10.28 1.02 -21.01
N VAL A 137 -9.62 0.94 -22.15
CA VAL A 137 -8.83 -0.23 -22.56
C VAL A 137 -7.53 -0.34 -21.74
N GLY A 138 -6.94 0.79 -21.37
CA GLY A 138 -5.70 0.79 -20.55
C GLY A 138 -5.94 0.46 -19.08
N LEU A 139 -7.21 0.44 -18.64
CA LEU A 139 -7.57 0.10 -17.25
C LEU A 139 -7.93 -1.40 -17.11
N THR A 140 -8.21 -2.11 -18.19
CA THR A 140 -8.63 -3.53 -18.21
C THR A 140 -7.52 -4.46 -18.64
#